data_8ac9e13f5ae0cefd7799520535235345
#
_entry.id   8ac9e13f5ae0cefd7799520535235345
#
_cell.length_a   1.000
_cell.length_b   1.000
_cell.length_c   1.000
_cell.angle_alpha   90.00
_cell.angle_beta   90.00
_cell.angle_gamma   90.00
#
_symmetry.space_group_name_H-M   'P 1'
#
loop_
_entity.id
_entity.type
_entity.pdbx_description
1 polymer ?
#
loop_
_entity_poly.entity_id
_entity_poly.type
_entity_poly.pdbx_seq_one_letter_code
_entity_poly.pdbx_strand_id
1 'polypeptide(L)'
;MLVTVLMLGFVSVVIALGMKAYAQVQKFSFWVGNAGLAVVCLFLLFGSNQAFRAGLEANATKLFGAAPGVYDATIAAGQAAGAITPLFGGTLGVIFLAMPYIVFFNLWPNWGATLYGEVKGADDFRKNLSGMAYALILTTLLAVVFFILVNKTITWDFMNNANAAYWNYRWGYTTEAPPLVAWPYPAMLAMFTTSSPILQFVVLLAMSFWFFGWAGTVFLSSTRVIFAAAFDRVLPEAVATVEPRSRAPIWAMVLMVVPGLIVSYLYIYNKPVFGTGFASITLASTLVIAVTYLGSTIAAILLPWVKKDMYEASPIAKYKVLGLPAISVAGVIFGAFLVFLLYQWLIDPNALYGIGLKNTASVTFMGVMYLLAVVIYLVAMAVRRGQGVDLGKVYKEIPAE
;
A
#
# COMPACT_ATOMS: atom_id res chain seq x y z
N MET A 1 -16.61 8.63 -5.55
CA MET A 1 -17.36 7.37 -5.30
C MET A 1 -17.69 6.60 -6.57
N LEU A 2 -18.27 7.20 -7.61
CA LEU A 2 -18.57 6.49 -8.87
C LEU A 2 -17.36 5.78 -9.48
N VAL A 3 -16.24 6.49 -9.63
CA VAL A 3 -14.98 5.90 -10.17
C VAL A 3 -14.51 4.72 -9.32
N THR A 4 -14.62 4.81 -7.99
CA THR A 4 -14.25 3.72 -7.08
C THR A 4 -15.15 2.48 -7.28
N VAL A 5 -16.46 2.69 -7.42
CA VAL A 5 -17.41 1.59 -7.69
C VAL A 5 -17.11 0.94 -9.04
N LEU A 6 -16.86 1.73 -10.08
CA LEU A 6 -16.51 1.21 -11.40
C LEU A 6 -15.19 0.44 -11.37
N MET A 7 -14.20 0.95 -10.66
CA MET A 7 -12.90 0.29 -10.51
C MET A 7 -13.01 -1.03 -9.73
N LEU A 8 -13.72 -1.04 -8.60
CA LEU A 8 -13.97 -2.26 -7.84
C LEU A 8 -14.79 -3.27 -8.64
N GLY A 9 -15.79 -2.82 -9.38
CA GLY A 9 -16.56 -3.66 -10.30
C GLY A 9 -15.67 -4.29 -11.37
N PHE A 10 -14.85 -3.49 -12.05
CA PHE A 10 -13.91 -3.98 -13.06
C PHE A 10 -12.94 -5.02 -12.47
N VAL A 11 -12.28 -4.72 -11.36
CA VAL A 11 -11.34 -5.63 -10.71
C VAL A 11 -12.05 -6.92 -10.27
N SER A 12 -13.26 -6.82 -9.72
CA SER A 12 -14.06 -7.98 -9.33
C SER A 12 -14.36 -8.89 -10.52
N VAL A 13 -14.77 -8.31 -11.64
CA VAL A 13 -15.02 -9.07 -12.89
C VAL A 13 -13.73 -9.74 -13.37
N VAL A 14 -12.61 -9.02 -13.41
CA VAL A 14 -11.33 -9.58 -13.86
C VAL A 14 -10.91 -10.78 -13.02
N ILE A 15 -11.04 -10.69 -11.69
CA ILE A 15 -10.70 -11.77 -10.78
C ILE A 15 -11.70 -12.93 -10.88
N ALA A 16 -12.99 -12.62 -11.04
CA ALA A 16 -14.02 -13.64 -11.26
C ALA A 16 -13.83 -14.41 -12.57
N LEU A 17 -13.17 -13.84 -13.59
CA LEU A 17 -12.77 -14.52 -14.82
C LEU A 17 -11.54 -15.43 -14.62
N GLY A 18 -10.92 -15.40 -13.45
CA GLY A 18 -9.84 -16.28 -13.05
C GLY A 18 -8.43 -15.73 -13.27
N MET A 19 -7.44 -16.48 -12.78
CA MET A 19 -6.03 -16.06 -12.69
C MET A 19 -5.43 -15.68 -14.05
N LYS A 20 -5.83 -16.31 -15.15
CA LYS A 20 -5.30 -16.00 -16.49
C LYS A 20 -5.70 -14.58 -16.93
N ALA A 21 -6.97 -14.20 -16.73
CA ALA A 21 -7.46 -12.85 -17.05
C ALA A 21 -6.77 -11.82 -16.18
N TYR A 22 -6.67 -12.07 -14.89
CA TYR A 22 -5.94 -11.22 -13.96
C TYR A 22 -4.48 -10.98 -14.40
N ALA A 23 -3.74 -12.05 -14.71
CA ALA A 23 -2.34 -11.96 -15.13
C ALA A 23 -2.15 -11.14 -16.42
N GLN A 24 -3.09 -11.23 -17.37
CA GLN A 24 -3.07 -10.42 -18.59
C GLN A 24 -3.29 -8.94 -18.31
N VAL A 25 -4.29 -8.61 -17.46
CA VAL A 25 -4.55 -7.23 -17.06
C VAL A 25 -3.36 -6.65 -16.29
N GLN A 26 -2.77 -7.44 -15.37
CA GLN A 26 -1.57 -7.01 -14.65
C GLN A 26 -0.41 -6.72 -15.59
N LYS A 27 -0.11 -7.62 -16.52
CA LYS A 27 0.96 -7.43 -17.50
C LYS A 27 0.74 -6.18 -18.36
N PHE A 28 -0.48 -5.97 -18.81
CA PHE A 28 -0.85 -4.79 -19.59
C PHE A 28 -0.68 -3.50 -18.77
N SER A 29 -1.27 -3.46 -17.57
CA SER A 29 -1.20 -2.31 -16.66
C SER A 29 0.25 -1.96 -16.29
N PHE A 30 1.08 -2.97 -16.07
CA PHE A 30 2.49 -2.80 -15.77
C PHE A 30 3.24 -2.11 -16.92
N TRP A 31 3.12 -2.63 -18.15
CA TRP A 31 3.87 -2.09 -19.28
C TRP A 31 3.37 -0.71 -19.70
N VAL A 32 2.06 -0.51 -19.73
CA VAL A 32 1.47 0.79 -20.10
C VAL A 32 1.80 1.85 -19.06
N GLY A 33 1.66 1.51 -17.76
CA GLY A 33 2.02 2.43 -16.68
C GLY A 33 3.50 2.80 -16.67
N ASN A 34 4.41 1.82 -16.90
CA ASN A 34 5.85 2.10 -17.02
C ASN A 34 6.20 2.94 -18.26
N ALA A 35 5.53 2.72 -19.38
CA ALA A 35 5.70 3.57 -20.55
C ALA A 35 5.28 5.02 -20.24
N GLY A 36 4.15 5.22 -19.55
CA GLY A 36 3.72 6.52 -19.06
C GLY A 36 4.76 7.17 -18.12
N LEU A 37 5.28 6.40 -17.15
CA LEU A 37 6.34 6.89 -16.25
C LEU A 37 7.61 7.29 -17.01
N ALA A 38 8.04 6.49 -17.98
CA ALA A 38 9.20 6.82 -18.79
C ALA A 38 9.02 8.16 -19.53
N VAL A 39 7.83 8.40 -20.10
CA VAL A 39 7.52 9.69 -20.75
C VAL A 39 7.54 10.82 -19.72
N VAL A 40 6.94 10.65 -18.54
CA VAL A 40 6.99 11.65 -17.46
C VAL A 40 8.44 11.95 -17.06
N CYS A 41 9.28 10.92 -16.89
CA CYS A 41 10.70 11.11 -16.59
C CYS A 41 11.44 11.87 -17.69
N LEU A 42 11.13 11.63 -18.97
CA LEU A 42 11.71 12.38 -20.08
C LEU A 42 11.31 13.85 -20.04
N PHE A 43 10.04 14.17 -19.77
CA PHE A 43 9.60 15.55 -19.59
C PHE A 43 10.29 16.24 -18.41
N LEU A 44 10.48 15.56 -17.31
CA LEU A 44 11.22 16.07 -16.16
C LEU A 44 12.72 16.21 -16.47
N LEU A 45 13.31 15.27 -17.21
CA LEU A 45 14.74 15.28 -17.57
C LEU A 45 15.10 16.44 -18.49
N PHE A 46 14.30 16.68 -19.54
CA PHE A 46 14.54 17.71 -20.54
C PHE A 46 13.85 19.05 -20.22
N GLY A 47 12.86 19.04 -19.33
CA GLY A 47 12.17 20.24 -18.87
C GLY A 47 13.05 21.14 -18.00
N SER A 48 12.64 22.40 -17.87
CA SER A 48 13.24 23.36 -16.95
C SER A 48 12.19 23.89 -15.96
N ASN A 49 12.63 24.43 -14.84
CA ASN A 49 11.72 25.07 -13.87
C ASN A 49 10.97 26.26 -14.50
N GLN A 50 11.61 27.02 -15.38
CA GLN A 50 10.94 28.10 -16.08
C GLN A 50 9.81 27.59 -16.99
N ALA A 51 10.05 26.51 -17.74
CA ALA A 51 9.02 25.90 -18.58
C ALA A 51 7.88 25.32 -17.73
N PHE A 52 8.20 24.72 -16.57
CA PHE A 52 7.20 24.25 -15.62
C PHE A 52 6.33 25.39 -15.09
N ARG A 53 6.93 26.51 -14.63
CA ARG A 53 6.20 27.69 -14.12
C ARG A 53 5.24 28.24 -15.19
N ALA A 54 5.73 28.48 -16.39
CA ALA A 54 4.92 29.00 -17.49
C ALA A 54 3.78 28.02 -17.86
N GLY A 55 4.07 26.73 -17.91
CA GLY A 55 3.07 25.70 -18.18
C GLY A 55 2.06 25.51 -17.05
N LEU A 56 2.48 25.63 -15.78
CA LEU A 56 1.58 25.62 -14.62
C LEU A 56 0.58 26.78 -14.71
N GLU A 57 1.07 28.01 -14.93
CA GLU A 57 0.22 29.20 -15.07
C GLU A 57 -0.84 28.98 -16.17
N ALA A 58 -0.41 28.58 -17.37
CA ALA A 58 -1.30 28.39 -18.51
C ALA A 58 -2.33 27.27 -18.27
N ASN A 59 -1.88 26.12 -17.75
CA ASN A 59 -2.75 24.96 -17.57
C ASN A 59 -3.66 25.11 -16.33
N ALA A 60 -3.17 25.67 -15.23
CA ALA A 60 -3.98 25.88 -14.04
C ALA A 60 -5.11 26.86 -14.30
N THR A 61 -4.85 27.96 -15.01
CA THR A 61 -5.89 28.89 -15.44
C THR A 61 -6.91 28.23 -16.36
N LYS A 62 -6.42 27.50 -17.38
CA LYS A 62 -7.29 26.88 -18.40
C LYS A 62 -8.13 25.73 -17.84
N LEU A 63 -7.55 24.87 -17.00
CA LEU A 63 -8.20 23.63 -16.56
C LEU A 63 -8.97 23.79 -15.25
N PHE A 64 -8.50 24.69 -14.36
CA PHE A 64 -9.03 24.83 -13.01
C PHE A 64 -9.52 26.23 -12.68
N GLY A 65 -9.42 27.18 -13.62
CA GLY A 65 -9.83 28.57 -13.38
C GLY A 65 -8.96 29.31 -12.38
N ALA A 66 -7.70 28.87 -12.19
CA ALA A 66 -6.78 29.52 -11.25
C ALA A 66 -6.46 30.95 -11.68
N ALA A 67 -6.32 31.84 -10.69
CA ALA A 67 -5.88 33.22 -10.92
C ALA A 67 -4.41 33.25 -11.40
N PRO A 68 -4.00 34.28 -12.17
CA PRO A 68 -2.60 34.49 -12.51
C PRO A 68 -1.70 34.55 -11.27
N GLY A 69 -0.46 34.07 -11.38
CA GLY A 69 0.46 33.98 -10.25
C GLY A 69 0.26 32.75 -9.38
N VAL A 70 -0.37 31.70 -9.94
CA VAL A 70 -0.69 30.46 -9.20
C VAL A 70 0.53 29.79 -8.59
N TYR A 71 1.71 29.91 -9.22
CA TYR A 71 2.94 29.30 -8.69
C TYR A 71 3.32 29.92 -7.33
N ASP A 72 3.47 31.25 -7.28
CA ASP A 72 3.89 31.94 -6.08
C ASP A 72 2.79 31.97 -5.02
N ALA A 73 1.53 32.08 -5.43
CA ALA A 73 0.37 31.97 -4.54
C ALA A 73 0.28 30.58 -3.89
N THR A 74 0.62 29.50 -4.62
CA THR A 74 0.64 28.13 -4.05
C THR A 74 1.75 27.97 -3.02
N ILE A 75 2.93 28.55 -3.26
CA ILE A 75 4.02 28.58 -2.28
C ILE A 75 3.59 29.32 -1.02
N ALA A 76 3.04 30.52 -1.16
CA ALA A 76 2.57 31.32 -0.02
C ALA A 76 1.48 30.60 0.80
N ALA A 77 0.51 29.96 0.13
CA ALA A 77 -0.52 29.16 0.78
C ALA A 77 0.04 27.95 1.54
N GLY A 78 1.05 27.29 0.98
CA GLY A 78 1.73 26.17 1.63
C GLY A 78 2.52 26.59 2.85
N GLN A 79 3.23 27.72 2.78
CA GLN A 79 3.94 28.30 3.93
C GLN A 79 2.97 28.68 5.05
N ALA A 80 1.84 29.28 4.72
CA ALA A 80 0.77 29.58 5.68
C ALA A 80 0.16 28.31 6.29
N ALA A 81 0.14 27.21 5.53
CA ALA A 81 -0.29 25.89 6.01
C ALA A 81 0.80 25.12 6.80
N GLY A 82 1.96 25.74 7.07
CA GLY A 82 3.03 25.17 7.88
C GLY A 82 3.94 24.20 7.11
N ALA A 83 4.05 24.33 5.78
CA ALA A 83 5.00 23.52 5.00
C ALA A 83 6.44 23.74 5.50
N ILE A 84 7.14 22.62 5.70
CA ILE A 84 8.54 22.64 6.14
C ILE A 84 9.45 22.58 4.91
N THR A 85 10.23 23.62 4.70
CA THR A 85 11.31 23.70 3.71
C THR A 85 12.56 24.27 4.42
N PRO A 86 13.78 23.85 4.09
CA PRO A 86 14.21 23.05 2.95
C PRO A 86 14.10 21.53 3.17
N LEU A 87 14.16 20.78 2.06
CA LEU A 87 14.13 19.32 2.08
C LEU A 87 15.30 18.70 2.85
N PHE A 88 16.47 19.32 2.80
CA PHE A 88 17.68 18.88 3.48
C PHE A 88 17.94 19.73 4.71
N GLY A 89 18.16 19.10 5.85
CA GLY A 89 18.39 19.78 7.13
C GLY A 89 17.76 19.06 8.32
N GLY A 90 17.03 17.97 8.08
CA GLY A 90 16.49 17.13 9.13
C GLY A 90 17.57 16.33 9.86
N THR A 91 17.34 16.09 11.15
CA THR A 91 18.16 15.16 11.94
C THR A 91 17.87 13.72 11.56
N LEU A 92 18.78 12.79 11.91
CA LEU A 92 18.51 11.33 11.77
C LEU A 92 17.21 10.92 12.45
N GLY A 93 16.84 11.58 13.55
CA GLY A 93 15.55 11.35 14.23
C GLY A 93 14.34 11.62 13.32
N VAL A 94 14.37 12.69 12.53
CA VAL A 94 13.30 12.99 11.54
C VAL A 94 13.26 11.94 10.44
N ILE A 95 14.41 11.44 9.98
CA ILE A 95 14.46 10.32 9.00
C ILE A 95 13.81 9.07 9.58
N PHE A 96 14.09 8.74 10.83
CA PHE A 96 13.47 7.59 11.50
C PHE A 96 11.97 7.77 11.69
N LEU A 97 11.50 8.98 12.00
CA LEU A 97 10.07 9.28 12.06
C LEU A 97 9.39 9.17 10.69
N ALA A 98 10.11 9.42 9.58
CA ALA A 98 9.58 9.24 8.21
C ALA A 98 9.53 7.77 7.76
N MET A 99 10.13 6.83 8.49
CA MET A 99 10.16 5.41 8.14
C MET A 99 8.79 4.77 7.87
N PRO A 100 7.68 5.12 8.55
CA PRO A 100 6.37 4.58 8.23
C PRO A 100 5.99 4.73 6.76
N TYR A 101 6.28 5.89 6.15
CA TYR A 101 6.01 6.11 4.73
C TYR A 101 6.94 5.30 3.83
N ILE A 102 8.23 5.22 4.18
CA ILE A 102 9.22 4.44 3.43
C ILE A 102 8.85 2.95 3.47
N VAL A 103 8.45 2.45 4.62
CA VAL A 103 7.99 1.06 4.79
C VAL A 103 6.70 0.82 4.02
N PHE A 104 5.71 1.71 4.13
CA PHE A 104 4.47 1.60 3.38
C PHE A 104 4.73 1.56 1.86
N PHE A 105 5.64 2.37 1.36
CA PHE A 105 6.03 2.38 -0.05
C PHE A 105 6.69 1.06 -0.50
N ASN A 106 7.46 0.41 0.37
CA ASN A 106 8.32 -0.73 0.03
C ASN A 106 7.78 -2.10 0.49
N LEU A 107 6.65 -2.16 1.17
CA LEU A 107 6.19 -3.40 1.82
C LEU A 107 5.50 -4.40 0.85
N TRP A 108 5.10 -3.97 -0.32
CA TRP A 108 4.22 -4.70 -1.22
C TRP A 108 4.80 -5.95 -1.93
N PRO A 109 6.12 -6.10 -2.15
CA PRO A 109 6.67 -7.32 -2.79
C PRO A 109 6.31 -8.63 -2.08
N ASN A 110 6.09 -8.61 -0.77
CA ASN A 110 5.70 -9.78 0.01
C ASN A 110 4.31 -10.33 -0.33
N TRP A 111 3.46 -9.53 -0.96
CA TRP A 111 2.14 -9.97 -1.39
C TRP A 111 2.21 -11.04 -2.48
N GLY A 112 3.32 -11.16 -3.19
CA GLY A 112 3.59 -12.30 -4.05
C GLY A 112 3.51 -13.64 -3.32
N ALA A 113 3.88 -13.68 -2.04
CA ALA A 113 3.84 -14.89 -1.23
C ALA A 113 2.42 -15.46 -1.05
N THR A 114 1.39 -14.61 -1.02
CA THR A 114 -0.02 -15.05 -0.90
C THR A 114 -0.54 -15.74 -2.17
N LEU A 115 0.20 -15.63 -3.27
CA LEU A 115 -0.17 -16.17 -4.58
C LEU A 115 0.66 -17.40 -4.98
N TYR A 116 1.62 -17.82 -4.17
CA TYR A 116 2.55 -18.90 -4.56
C TYR A 116 1.86 -20.20 -4.91
N GLY A 117 0.77 -20.56 -4.26
CA GLY A 117 -0.01 -21.75 -4.61
C GLY A 117 -0.61 -21.73 -6.03
N GLU A 118 -0.63 -20.57 -6.69
CA GLU A 118 -1.20 -20.38 -8.03
C GLU A 118 -0.15 -20.00 -9.09
N VAL A 119 1.11 -19.84 -8.68
CA VAL A 119 2.21 -19.45 -9.57
C VAL A 119 2.98 -20.67 -10.06
N LYS A 120 3.12 -20.78 -11.37
CA LYS A 120 3.94 -21.84 -11.98
C LYS A 120 5.42 -21.66 -11.59
N GLY A 121 6.02 -22.71 -11.03
CA GLY A 121 7.41 -22.69 -10.56
C GLY A 121 7.57 -22.05 -9.16
N ALA A 122 6.54 -22.14 -8.33
CA ALA A 122 6.57 -21.67 -6.93
C ALA A 122 7.60 -22.44 -6.08
N ASP A 123 7.95 -23.67 -6.46
CA ASP A 123 8.99 -24.51 -5.86
C ASP A 123 10.41 -23.95 -6.03
N ASP A 124 10.66 -23.11 -7.04
CA ASP A 124 11.93 -22.41 -7.23
C ASP A 124 11.99 -21.13 -6.34
N PHE A 125 12.23 -21.34 -5.03
CA PHE A 125 12.26 -20.25 -4.08
C PHE A 125 13.36 -19.22 -4.39
N ARG A 126 14.49 -19.63 -5.00
CA ARG A 126 15.57 -18.68 -5.37
C ARG A 126 15.09 -17.69 -6.41
N LYS A 127 14.42 -18.18 -7.45
CA LYS A 127 13.84 -17.35 -8.51
C LYS A 127 12.80 -16.38 -7.95
N ASN A 128 11.92 -16.89 -7.09
CA ASN A 128 10.85 -16.10 -6.49
C ASN A 128 11.40 -15.04 -5.53
N LEU A 129 12.33 -15.43 -4.63
CA LEU A 129 12.97 -14.49 -3.70
C LEU A 129 13.80 -13.42 -4.42
N SER A 130 14.60 -13.82 -5.42
CA SER A 130 15.38 -12.86 -6.20
C SER A 130 14.48 -11.91 -6.99
N GLY A 131 13.36 -12.40 -7.54
CA GLY A 131 12.37 -11.56 -8.22
C GLY A 131 11.80 -10.47 -7.31
N MET A 132 11.44 -10.82 -6.08
CA MET A 132 10.95 -9.85 -5.08
C MET A 132 12.05 -8.85 -4.66
N ALA A 133 13.28 -9.34 -4.44
CA ALA A 133 14.41 -8.48 -4.09
C ALA A 133 14.76 -7.50 -5.21
N TYR A 134 14.83 -7.98 -6.46
CA TYR A 134 15.07 -7.10 -7.62
C TYR A 134 13.95 -6.10 -7.83
N ALA A 135 12.69 -6.50 -7.65
CA ALA A 135 11.57 -5.57 -7.75
C ALA A 135 11.70 -4.43 -6.72
N LEU A 136 12.04 -4.76 -5.47
CA LEU A 136 12.24 -3.78 -4.42
C LEU A 136 13.40 -2.83 -4.70
N ILE A 137 14.57 -3.37 -5.08
CA ILE A 137 15.75 -2.57 -5.40
C ILE A 137 15.47 -1.66 -6.60
N LEU A 138 14.91 -2.20 -7.68
CA LEU A 138 14.60 -1.43 -8.89
C LEU A 138 13.59 -0.33 -8.61
N THR A 139 12.51 -0.62 -7.88
CA THR A 139 11.49 0.37 -7.52
C THR A 139 12.09 1.49 -6.68
N THR A 140 12.96 1.16 -5.72
CA THR A 140 13.65 2.16 -4.89
C THR A 140 14.57 3.04 -5.73
N LEU A 141 15.38 2.47 -6.63
CA LEU A 141 16.25 3.23 -7.52
C LEU A 141 15.45 4.13 -8.45
N LEU A 142 14.38 3.63 -9.05
CA LEU A 142 13.50 4.43 -9.90
C LEU A 142 12.84 5.57 -9.12
N ALA A 143 12.43 5.33 -7.86
CA ALA A 143 11.89 6.38 -7.01
C ALA A 143 12.92 7.49 -6.72
N VAL A 144 14.17 7.11 -6.41
CA VAL A 144 15.25 8.08 -6.18
C VAL A 144 15.51 8.92 -7.43
N VAL A 145 15.62 8.27 -8.59
CA VAL A 145 15.81 8.97 -9.89
C VAL A 145 14.62 9.91 -10.15
N PHE A 146 13.40 9.42 -9.96
CA PHE A 146 12.20 10.22 -10.15
C PHE A 146 12.19 11.46 -9.23
N PHE A 147 12.52 11.29 -7.96
CA PHE A 147 12.60 12.39 -7.01
C PHE A 147 13.65 13.43 -7.38
N ILE A 148 14.83 13.01 -7.87
CA ILE A 148 15.86 13.93 -8.37
C ILE A 148 15.31 14.73 -9.57
N LEU A 149 14.63 14.08 -10.50
CA LEU A 149 14.05 14.72 -11.68
C LEU A 149 12.92 15.71 -11.31
N VAL A 150 12.06 15.34 -10.36
CA VAL A 150 11.04 16.22 -9.82
C VAL A 150 11.66 17.48 -9.20
N ASN A 151 12.71 17.30 -8.37
CA ASN A 151 13.41 18.44 -7.76
C ASN A 151 14.03 19.37 -8.81
N LYS A 152 14.63 18.80 -9.85
CA LYS A 152 15.26 19.57 -10.94
C LYS A 152 14.26 20.48 -11.67
N THR A 153 13.06 19.99 -11.94
CA THR A 153 12.12 20.65 -12.84
C THR A 153 10.98 21.37 -12.12
N ILE A 154 10.38 20.71 -11.12
CA ILE A 154 9.24 21.25 -10.35
C ILE A 154 9.73 21.99 -9.10
N THR A 155 10.78 21.52 -8.47
CA THR A 155 11.37 21.86 -7.16
C THR A 155 10.64 21.25 -5.97
N TRP A 156 11.40 20.85 -4.97
CA TRP A 156 10.80 20.36 -3.71
C TRP A 156 10.08 21.46 -2.94
N ASP A 157 10.54 22.69 -3.08
CA ASP A 157 9.88 23.84 -2.44
C ASP A 157 8.44 23.94 -2.96
N PHE A 158 8.23 23.95 -4.26
CA PHE A 158 6.88 23.96 -4.83
C PHE A 158 6.08 22.70 -4.44
N MET A 159 6.68 21.51 -4.55
CA MET A 159 5.99 20.26 -4.21
C MET A 159 5.51 20.22 -2.77
N ASN A 160 6.35 20.60 -1.82
CA ASN A 160 6.01 20.60 -0.40
C ASN A 160 4.89 21.60 -0.09
N ASN A 161 5.02 22.82 -0.60
CA ASN A 161 4.02 23.86 -0.38
C ASN A 161 2.68 23.52 -1.04
N ALA A 162 2.69 23.02 -2.28
CA ALA A 162 1.47 22.60 -2.99
C ALA A 162 0.75 21.46 -2.25
N ASN A 163 1.49 20.48 -1.76
CA ASN A 163 0.90 19.39 -0.98
C ASN A 163 0.37 19.87 0.37
N ALA A 164 1.10 20.71 1.10
CA ALA A 164 0.64 21.24 2.37
C ALA A 164 -0.67 22.03 2.20
N ALA A 165 -0.72 22.94 1.23
CA ALA A 165 -1.93 23.73 0.94
C ALA A 165 -3.11 22.84 0.55
N TYR A 166 -2.89 21.89 -0.36
CA TYR A 166 -3.94 21.01 -0.86
C TYR A 166 -4.51 20.10 0.23
N TRP A 167 -3.64 19.39 0.96
CA TRP A 167 -4.09 18.40 1.94
C TRP A 167 -4.68 19.01 3.19
N ASN A 168 -4.19 20.18 3.66
CA ASN A 168 -4.82 20.89 4.77
C ASN A 168 -6.25 21.31 4.43
N TYR A 169 -6.48 21.80 3.21
CA TYR A 169 -7.83 22.08 2.73
C TYR A 169 -8.66 20.82 2.57
N ARG A 170 -8.10 19.78 1.92
CA ARG A 170 -8.82 18.55 1.63
C ARG A 170 -9.28 17.79 2.88
N TRP A 171 -8.53 17.87 3.94
CA TRP A 171 -8.85 17.24 5.22
C TRP A 171 -9.59 18.16 6.21
N GLY A 172 -9.87 19.40 5.82
CA GLY A 172 -10.66 20.33 6.63
C GLY A 172 -9.90 21.01 7.75
N TYR A 173 -8.56 21.04 7.69
CA TYR A 173 -7.74 21.84 8.63
C TYR A 173 -7.77 23.33 8.30
N THR A 174 -8.14 23.70 7.07
CA THR A 174 -8.41 25.06 6.63
C THR A 174 -9.67 25.09 5.76
N THR A 175 -10.36 26.24 5.76
CA THR A 175 -11.52 26.52 4.89
C THR A 175 -11.09 27.21 3.58
N GLU A 176 -9.88 27.73 3.52
CA GLU A 176 -9.34 28.38 2.33
C GLU A 176 -8.94 27.36 1.27
N ALA A 177 -9.53 27.49 0.08
CA ALA A 177 -9.16 26.64 -1.06
C ALA A 177 -7.75 27.00 -1.55
N PRO A 178 -6.90 25.99 -1.85
CA PRO A 178 -5.57 26.25 -2.36
C PRO A 178 -5.62 26.91 -3.75
N PRO A 179 -4.66 27.79 -4.11
CA PRO A 179 -4.60 28.39 -5.44
C PRO A 179 -4.54 27.36 -6.56
N LEU A 180 -3.83 26.25 -6.36
CA LEU A 180 -3.89 25.05 -7.18
C LEU A 180 -4.92 24.08 -6.59
N VAL A 181 -6.14 24.10 -7.09
CA VAL A 181 -7.25 23.29 -6.58
C VAL A 181 -7.07 21.80 -6.86
N ALA A 182 -6.25 21.44 -7.85
CA ALA A 182 -5.98 20.06 -8.20
C ALA A 182 -4.97 19.41 -7.25
N TRP A 183 -5.14 18.10 -7.02
CA TRP A 183 -4.12 17.33 -6.30
C TRP A 183 -2.76 17.48 -6.98
N PRO A 184 -1.71 17.96 -6.25
CA PRO A 184 -0.39 18.19 -6.84
C PRO A 184 0.35 16.85 -7.09
N TYR A 185 -0.22 16.03 -7.97
CA TYR A 185 0.34 14.75 -8.36
C TYR A 185 1.54 14.96 -9.28
N PRO A 186 2.73 14.43 -8.97
CA PRO A 186 3.96 14.76 -9.68
C PRO A 186 3.91 14.50 -11.18
N ALA A 187 3.24 13.43 -11.63
CA ALA A 187 3.10 13.15 -13.05
C ALA A 187 2.21 14.19 -13.78
N MET A 188 1.13 14.64 -13.13
CA MET A 188 0.29 15.72 -13.67
C MET A 188 1.09 17.02 -13.78
N LEU A 189 1.82 17.38 -12.75
CA LEU A 189 2.64 18.58 -12.75
C LEU A 189 3.74 18.52 -13.80
N ALA A 190 4.39 17.36 -13.99
CA ALA A 190 5.36 17.16 -15.05
C ALA A 190 4.75 17.39 -16.44
N MET A 191 3.50 16.97 -16.65
CA MET A 191 2.82 17.15 -17.93
C MET A 191 2.40 18.60 -18.20
N PHE A 192 2.47 19.49 -17.22
CA PHE A 192 2.28 20.93 -17.46
C PHE A 192 3.46 21.59 -18.18
N THR A 193 4.61 20.91 -18.28
CA THR A 193 5.72 21.38 -19.14
C THR A 193 5.41 21.32 -20.64
N THR A 194 4.32 20.67 -21.04
CA THR A 194 3.83 20.64 -22.43
C THR A 194 2.48 21.32 -22.56
N SER A 195 2.26 21.97 -23.72
CA SER A 195 0.98 22.59 -24.09
C SER A 195 0.04 21.65 -24.84
N SER A 196 0.45 20.41 -25.15
CA SER A 196 -0.36 19.45 -25.90
C SER A 196 -1.38 18.72 -25.00
N PRO A 197 -2.70 19.02 -25.10
CA PRO A 197 -3.71 18.36 -24.29
C PRO A 197 -3.82 16.86 -24.57
N ILE A 198 -3.57 16.45 -25.82
CA ILE A 198 -3.62 15.04 -26.22
C ILE A 198 -2.50 14.27 -25.51
N LEU A 199 -1.29 14.81 -25.50
CA LEU A 199 -0.15 14.18 -24.87
C LEU A 199 -0.34 14.11 -23.33
N GLN A 200 -0.82 15.20 -22.72
CA GLN A 200 -1.19 15.23 -21.31
C GLN A 200 -2.19 14.12 -20.99
N PHE A 201 -3.27 14.03 -21.75
CA PHE A 201 -4.32 13.02 -21.54
C PHE A 201 -3.78 11.59 -21.71
N VAL A 202 -3.08 11.31 -22.80
CA VAL A 202 -2.56 9.95 -23.06
C VAL A 202 -1.57 9.48 -22.01
N VAL A 203 -0.66 10.35 -21.57
CA VAL A 203 0.34 9.99 -20.54
C VAL A 203 -0.31 9.79 -19.18
N LEU A 204 -1.22 10.67 -18.76
CA LEU A 204 -1.93 10.53 -17.50
C LEU A 204 -2.86 9.32 -17.49
N LEU A 205 -3.50 9.03 -18.63
CA LEU A 205 -4.28 7.81 -18.79
C LEU A 205 -3.39 6.56 -18.66
N ALA A 206 -2.23 6.55 -19.32
CA ALA A 206 -1.26 5.44 -19.22
C ALA A 206 -0.81 5.22 -17.77
N MET A 207 -0.47 6.29 -17.05
CA MET A 207 -0.14 6.22 -15.62
C MET A 207 -1.30 5.69 -14.76
N SER A 208 -2.54 6.00 -15.14
CA SER A 208 -3.74 5.53 -14.41
C SER A 208 -3.91 4.01 -14.46
N PHE A 209 -3.37 3.32 -15.46
CA PHE A 209 -3.43 1.86 -15.52
C PHE A 209 -2.72 1.18 -14.35
N TRP A 210 -1.74 1.81 -13.72
CA TRP A 210 -1.14 1.26 -12.51
C TRP A 210 -2.12 1.09 -11.36
N PHE A 211 -3.09 1.99 -11.22
CA PHE A 211 -4.12 1.85 -10.18
C PHE A 211 -4.98 0.60 -10.39
N PHE A 212 -5.30 0.24 -11.64
CA PHE A 212 -6.02 -1.00 -11.94
C PHE A 212 -5.18 -2.24 -11.61
N GLY A 213 -3.91 -2.23 -11.98
CA GLY A 213 -2.97 -3.30 -11.64
C GLY A 213 -2.81 -3.44 -10.13
N TRP A 214 -2.57 -2.35 -9.42
CA TRP A 214 -2.41 -2.35 -7.97
C TRP A 214 -3.68 -2.79 -7.25
N ALA A 215 -4.83 -2.22 -7.58
CA ALA A 215 -6.10 -2.62 -6.99
C ALA A 215 -6.39 -4.12 -7.24
N GLY A 216 -6.06 -4.63 -8.43
CA GLY A 216 -6.17 -6.05 -8.74
C GLY A 216 -5.31 -6.93 -7.83
N THR A 217 -4.06 -6.54 -7.58
CA THR A 217 -3.15 -7.27 -6.70
C THR A 217 -3.64 -7.29 -5.26
N VAL A 218 -4.02 -6.12 -4.72
CA VAL A 218 -4.55 -5.98 -3.36
C VAL A 218 -5.81 -6.82 -3.19
N PHE A 219 -6.73 -6.72 -4.14
CA PHE A 219 -7.99 -7.44 -4.11
C PHE A 219 -7.78 -8.97 -4.16
N LEU A 220 -6.96 -9.44 -5.09
CA LEU A 220 -6.67 -10.87 -5.23
C LEU A 220 -6.02 -11.43 -3.97
N SER A 221 -4.99 -10.77 -3.47
CA SER A 221 -4.26 -11.18 -2.27
C SER A 221 -5.16 -11.24 -1.04
N SER A 222 -6.00 -10.23 -0.82
CA SER A 222 -6.95 -10.19 0.30
C SER A 222 -8.00 -11.29 0.19
N THR A 223 -8.51 -11.58 -1.01
CA THR A 223 -9.46 -12.69 -1.19
C THR A 223 -8.84 -14.04 -0.89
N ARG A 224 -7.52 -14.23 -1.13
CA ARG A 224 -6.82 -15.47 -0.76
C ARG A 224 -6.67 -15.62 0.75
N VAL A 225 -6.42 -14.54 1.47
CA VAL A 225 -6.37 -14.57 2.95
C VAL A 225 -7.75 -14.93 3.52
N ILE A 226 -8.82 -14.32 3.01
CA ILE A 226 -10.20 -14.64 3.43
C ILE A 226 -10.54 -16.10 3.11
N PHE A 227 -10.18 -16.58 1.92
CA PHE A 227 -10.37 -17.96 1.50
C PHE A 227 -9.62 -18.94 2.41
N ALA A 228 -8.35 -18.67 2.72
CA ALA A 228 -7.55 -19.50 3.64
C ALA A 228 -8.18 -19.57 5.03
N ALA A 229 -8.66 -18.45 5.59
CA ALA A 229 -9.34 -18.42 6.87
C ALA A 229 -10.66 -19.27 6.86
N ALA A 230 -11.32 -19.35 5.72
CA ALA A 230 -12.49 -20.23 5.56
C ALA A 230 -12.09 -21.70 5.41
N PHE A 231 -10.98 -21.98 4.73
CA PHE A 231 -10.41 -23.32 4.63
C PHE A 231 -9.97 -23.86 5.98
N ASP A 232 -9.37 -22.99 6.81
CA ASP A 232 -9.03 -23.26 8.21
C ASP A 232 -10.26 -23.31 9.14
N ARG A 233 -11.47 -23.26 8.58
CA ARG A 233 -12.75 -23.32 9.31
C ARG A 233 -13.01 -22.17 10.28
N VAL A 234 -12.24 -21.12 10.24
CA VAL A 234 -12.48 -19.89 11.01
C VAL A 234 -13.66 -19.11 10.44
N LEU A 235 -13.81 -19.08 9.12
CA LEU A 235 -14.97 -18.52 8.45
C LEU A 235 -15.96 -19.62 8.01
N PRO A 236 -17.21 -19.29 7.62
CA PRO A 236 -18.17 -20.25 7.09
C PRO A 236 -17.64 -20.98 5.85
N GLU A 237 -17.94 -22.27 5.72
CA GLU A 237 -17.48 -23.12 4.60
C GLU A 237 -17.91 -22.60 3.23
N ALA A 238 -19.07 -21.92 3.15
CA ALA A 238 -19.51 -21.26 1.93
C ALA A 238 -18.48 -20.29 1.35
N VAL A 239 -17.67 -19.65 2.20
CA VAL A 239 -16.61 -18.72 1.78
C VAL A 239 -15.44 -19.44 1.10
N ALA A 240 -15.24 -20.72 1.41
CA ALA A 240 -14.23 -21.59 0.79
C ALA A 240 -14.71 -22.23 -0.53
N THR A 241 -15.96 -21.98 -0.95
CA THR A 241 -16.44 -22.52 -2.22
C THR A 241 -15.87 -21.74 -3.41
N VAL A 242 -15.46 -22.47 -4.44
CA VAL A 242 -14.93 -21.89 -5.67
C VAL A 242 -15.91 -22.14 -6.83
N GLU A 243 -16.04 -21.16 -7.70
CA GLU A 243 -16.81 -21.30 -8.94
C GLU A 243 -16.13 -22.30 -9.88
N PRO A 244 -16.82 -23.38 -10.35
CA PRO A 244 -16.19 -24.44 -11.12
C PRO A 244 -15.50 -24.00 -12.41
N ARG A 245 -16.01 -22.97 -13.09
CA ARG A 245 -15.48 -22.50 -14.38
C ARG A 245 -14.24 -21.62 -14.21
N SER A 246 -14.31 -20.63 -13.31
CA SER A 246 -13.26 -19.64 -13.14
C SER A 246 -12.28 -20.00 -12.02
N ARG A 247 -12.63 -20.94 -11.17
CA ARG A 247 -11.90 -21.30 -9.93
C ARG A 247 -11.70 -20.12 -8.98
N ALA A 248 -12.59 -19.12 -9.05
CA ALA A 248 -12.56 -17.95 -8.19
C ALA A 248 -13.43 -18.16 -6.94
N PRO A 249 -12.97 -17.73 -5.74
CA PRO A 249 -13.74 -17.82 -4.50
C PRO A 249 -14.71 -16.64 -4.39
N ILE A 250 -15.87 -16.74 -5.05
CA ILE A 250 -16.84 -15.64 -5.20
C ILE A 250 -17.32 -15.10 -3.86
N TRP A 251 -17.61 -15.95 -2.88
CA TRP A 251 -18.05 -15.50 -1.56
C TRP A 251 -16.96 -14.75 -0.77
N ALA A 252 -15.69 -15.17 -0.91
CA ALA A 252 -14.57 -14.41 -0.36
C ALA A 252 -14.43 -13.03 -1.02
N MET A 253 -14.70 -12.94 -2.33
CA MET A 253 -14.74 -11.66 -3.05
C MET A 253 -15.88 -10.76 -2.53
N VAL A 254 -17.07 -11.29 -2.31
CA VAL A 254 -18.20 -10.53 -1.75
C VAL A 254 -17.86 -9.99 -0.35
N LEU A 255 -17.27 -10.83 0.52
CA LEU A 255 -16.81 -10.42 1.85
C LEU A 255 -15.73 -9.35 1.81
N MET A 256 -15.00 -9.21 0.73
CA MET A 256 -14.04 -8.12 0.56
C MET A 256 -14.68 -6.87 -0.04
N VAL A 257 -15.51 -7.02 -1.07
CA VAL A 257 -16.10 -5.87 -1.81
C VAL A 257 -17.03 -5.06 -0.93
N VAL A 258 -17.91 -5.73 -0.17
CA VAL A 258 -18.93 -5.03 0.63
C VAL A 258 -18.29 -4.15 1.72
N PRO A 259 -17.41 -4.66 2.60
CA PRO A 259 -16.69 -3.79 3.53
C PRO A 259 -15.80 -2.76 2.81
N GLY A 260 -15.18 -3.14 1.69
CA GLY A 260 -14.34 -2.26 0.88
C GLY A 260 -15.09 -1.04 0.36
N LEU A 261 -16.35 -1.17 -0.04
CA LEU A 261 -17.20 -0.04 -0.44
C LEU A 261 -17.50 0.88 0.74
N ILE A 262 -17.78 0.33 1.93
CA ILE A 262 -18.01 1.10 3.15
C ILE A 262 -16.74 1.89 3.52
N VAL A 263 -15.60 1.23 3.56
CA VAL A 263 -14.31 1.87 3.83
C VAL A 263 -13.98 2.95 2.80
N SER A 264 -14.24 2.69 1.52
CA SER A 264 -14.06 3.68 0.45
C SER A 264 -14.94 4.92 0.64
N TYR A 265 -16.19 4.72 1.06
CA TYR A 265 -17.08 5.83 1.36
C TYR A 265 -16.56 6.67 2.54
N LEU A 266 -16.16 6.02 3.63
CA LEU A 266 -15.60 6.69 4.81
C LEU A 266 -14.34 7.48 4.45
N TYR A 267 -13.46 6.91 3.63
CA TYR A 267 -12.22 7.53 3.20
C TYR A 267 -12.44 8.74 2.27
N ILE A 268 -13.23 8.55 1.21
CA ILE A 268 -13.44 9.59 0.18
C ILE A 268 -14.11 10.83 0.77
N TYR A 269 -15.08 10.62 1.66
CA TYR A 269 -15.81 11.71 2.30
C TYR A 269 -15.24 12.11 3.66
N ASN A 270 -14.09 11.56 4.02
CA ASN A 270 -13.40 11.79 5.30
C ASN A 270 -14.35 11.77 6.49
N LYS A 271 -15.27 10.78 6.52
CA LYS A 271 -16.27 10.69 7.58
C LYS A 271 -15.61 10.48 8.95
N PRO A 272 -16.14 11.09 10.00
CA PRO A 272 -15.59 10.93 11.33
C PRO A 272 -15.75 9.50 11.83
N VAL A 273 -14.62 8.92 12.26
CA VAL A 273 -14.56 7.60 12.91
C VAL A 273 -13.65 7.75 14.13
N PHE A 274 -14.10 7.30 15.29
CA PHE A 274 -13.40 7.45 16.56
C PHE A 274 -12.96 8.91 16.87
N GLY A 275 -13.80 9.87 16.49
CA GLY A 275 -13.57 11.30 16.79
C GLY A 275 -12.64 12.04 15.81
N THR A 276 -12.17 11.37 14.74
CA THR A 276 -11.34 12.01 13.71
C THR A 276 -11.79 11.59 12.31
N GLY A 277 -11.34 12.30 11.28
CA GLY A 277 -11.59 11.92 9.89
C GLY A 277 -10.95 10.59 9.54
N PHE A 278 -11.69 9.71 8.88
CA PHE A 278 -11.23 8.33 8.59
C PHE A 278 -9.92 8.30 7.81
N ALA A 279 -9.71 9.25 6.89
CA ALA A 279 -8.48 9.30 6.10
C ALA A 279 -7.21 9.47 6.97
N SER A 280 -7.30 10.18 8.10
CA SER A 280 -6.16 10.43 8.98
C SER A 280 -5.72 9.19 9.78
N ILE A 281 -6.59 8.21 9.96
CA ILE A 281 -6.27 6.98 10.71
C ILE A 281 -5.91 5.79 9.81
N THR A 282 -6.01 5.93 8.49
CA THR A 282 -5.75 4.80 7.58
C THR A 282 -4.31 4.29 7.65
N LEU A 283 -3.36 5.16 7.99
CA LEU A 283 -1.97 4.77 8.15
C LEU A 283 -1.77 3.84 9.38
N ALA A 284 -2.67 3.86 10.36
CA ALA A 284 -2.65 2.94 11.49
C ALA A 284 -2.74 1.47 11.06
N SER A 285 -3.31 1.17 9.88
CA SER A 285 -3.30 -0.17 9.29
C SER A 285 -1.89 -0.70 9.06
N THR A 286 -0.93 0.17 8.75
CA THR A 286 0.47 -0.21 8.57
C THR A 286 1.09 -0.72 9.87
N LEU A 287 0.70 -0.16 11.01
CA LEU A 287 1.13 -0.64 12.33
C LEU A 287 0.52 -2.03 12.63
N VAL A 288 -0.75 -2.24 12.30
CA VAL A 288 -1.39 -3.57 12.41
C VAL A 288 -0.64 -4.61 11.59
N ILE A 289 -0.26 -4.27 10.35
CA ILE A 289 0.54 -5.14 9.47
C ILE A 289 1.91 -5.43 10.10
N ALA A 290 2.60 -4.42 10.64
CA ALA A 290 3.91 -4.59 11.27
C ALA A 290 3.87 -5.55 12.47
N VAL A 291 2.83 -5.47 13.31
CA VAL A 291 2.62 -6.40 14.42
C VAL A 291 2.36 -7.83 13.91
N THR A 292 1.54 -7.98 12.88
CA THR A 292 1.28 -9.29 12.25
C THR A 292 2.56 -9.90 11.68
N TYR A 293 3.39 -9.09 11.02
CA TYR A 293 4.67 -9.54 10.51
C TYR A 293 5.66 -9.91 11.61
N LEU A 294 5.63 -9.20 12.73
CA LEU A 294 6.47 -9.56 13.89
C LEU A 294 6.10 -10.95 14.40
N GLY A 295 4.80 -11.26 14.52
CA GLY A 295 4.33 -12.60 14.89
C GLY A 295 4.80 -13.68 13.92
N SER A 296 4.64 -13.47 12.62
CA SER A 296 5.11 -14.39 11.57
C SER A 296 6.63 -14.53 11.58
N THR A 297 7.36 -13.46 11.86
CA THR A 297 8.82 -13.46 11.96
C THR A 297 9.30 -14.26 13.15
N ILE A 298 8.65 -14.13 14.31
CA ILE A 298 8.94 -14.95 15.49
C ILE A 298 8.71 -16.44 15.18
N ALA A 299 7.61 -16.77 14.52
CA ALA A 299 7.34 -18.14 14.09
C ALA A 299 8.43 -18.67 13.14
N ALA A 300 8.89 -17.86 12.19
CA ALA A 300 9.98 -18.22 11.26
C ALA A 300 11.33 -18.41 11.99
N ILE A 301 11.64 -17.57 12.98
CA ILE A 301 12.85 -17.69 13.80
C ILE A 301 12.83 -19.04 14.54
N LEU A 302 11.71 -19.42 15.14
CA LEU A 302 11.57 -20.60 15.97
C LEU A 302 11.39 -21.90 15.16
N LEU A 303 11.01 -21.82 13.90
CA LEU A 303 10.67 -22.96 13.03
C LEU A 303 11.71 -24.09 13.08
N PRO A 304 13.04 -23.84 12.95
CA PRO A 304 14.05 -24.90 12.92
C PRO A 304 14.13 -25.71 14.22
N TRP A 305 13.63 -25.19 15.33
CA TRP A 305 13.71 -25.84 16.64
C TRP A 305 12.34 -26.41 17.10
N VAL A 306 11.24 -25.72 16.79
CA VAL A 306 9.89 -26.10 17.24
C VAL A 306 9.25 -27.11 16.28
N LYS A 307 9.50 -26.98 14.98
CA LYS A 307 8.96 -27.86 13.91
C LYS A 307 10.09 -28.33 13.00
N LYS A 308 11.03 -29.05 13.60
CA LYS A 308 12.28 -29.48 12.95
C LYS A 308 12.04 -30.29 11.68
N ASP A 309 11.10 -31.24 11.72
CA ASP A 309 10.80 -32.12 10.57
C ASP A 309 10.30 -31.30 9.37
N MET A 310 9.44 -30.32 9.61
CA MET A 310 8.93 -29.42 8.58
C MET A 310 10.05 -28.50 8.04
N TYR A 311 10.92 -28.00 8.91
CA TYR A 311 12.06 -27.21 8.49
C TYR A 311 13.02 -28.02 7.63
N GLU A 312 13.37 -29.23 8.03
CA GLU A 312 14.29 -30.12 7.29
C GLU A 312 13.75 -30.55 5.93
N ALA A 313 12.42 -30.72 5.82
CA ALA A 313 11.75 -30.99 4.52
C ALA A 313 11.74 -29.77 3.59
N SER A 314 11.93 -28.55 4.13
CA SER A 314 11.88 -27.33 3.33
C SER A 314 13.18 -27.09 2.54
N PRO A 315 13.10 -26.57 1.29
CA PRO A 315 14.27 -26.16 0.50
C PRO A 315 15.18 -25.16 1.17
N ILE A 316 14.71 -24.40 2.19
CA ILE A 316 15.50 -23.41 2.91
C ILE A 316 16.44 -24.02 3.93
N ALA A 317 16.21 -25.26 4.36
CA ALA A 317 17.02 -25.92 5.39
C ALA A 317 18.52 -26.04 5.05
N LYS A 318 18.85 -26.13 3.77
CA LYS A 318 20.24 -26.21 3.28
C LYS A 318 21.02 -24.91 3.43
N TYR A 319 20.35 -23.77 3.65
CA TYR A 319 21.01 -22.48 3.76
C TYR A 319 21.32 -22.16 5.23
N LYS A 320 22.60 -21.92 5.49
CA LYS A 320 23.12 -21.58 6.82
C LYS A 320 23.99 -20.33 6.73
N VAL A 321 23.93 -19.49 7.75
CA VAL A 321 24.77 -18.33 7.95
C VAL A 321 25.52 -18.54 9.25
N LEU A 322 26.84 -18.62 9.22
CA LEU A 322 27.68 -18.91 10.40
C LEU A 322 27.25 -20.17 11.16
N GLY A 323 26.78 -21.20 10.45
CA GLY A 323 26.29 -22.45 11.04
C GLY A 323 24.85 -22.44 11.55
N LEU A 324 24.20 -21.27 11.64
CA LEU A 324 22.81 -21.10 12.04
C LEU A 324 21.86 -21.16 10.82
N PRO A 325 20.60 -21.59 10.99
CA PRO A 325 19.60 -21.55 9.94
C PRO A 325 19.43 -20.14 9.36
N ALA A 326 19.57 -20.00 8.04
CA ALA A 326 19.47 -18.69 7.39
C ALA A 326 18.13 -17.98 7.64
N ILE A 327 17.04 -18.74 7.75
CA ILE A 327 15.70 -18.19 8.05
C ILE A 327 15.66 -17.53 9.43
N SER A 328 16.34 -18.10 10.43
CA SER A 328 16.37 -17.55 11.78
C SER A 328 17.25 -16.30 11.85
N VAL A 329 18.40 -16.30 11.16
CA VAL A 329 19.26 -15.11 11.09
C VAL A 329 18.56 -13.95 10.41
N ALA A 330 17.93 -14.19 9.25
CA ALA A 330 17.14 -13.20 8.55
C ALA A 330 15.94 -12.74 9.39
N GLY A 331 15.29 -13.66 10.08
CA GLY A 331 14.19 -13.37 10.99
C GLY A 331 14.60 -12.46 12.15
N VAL A 332 15.74 -12.70 12.78
CA VAL A 332 16.27 -11.85 13.85
C VAL A 332 16.55 -10.42 13.34
N ILE A 333 17.19 -10.29 12.16
CA ILE A 333 17.47 -8.97 11.57
C ILE A 333 16.16 -8.23 11.26
N PHE A 334 15.22 -8.91 10.61
CA PHE A 334 13.93 -8.31 10.25
C PHE A 334 13.07 -8.03 11.49
N GLY A 335 13.05 -8.93 12.47
CA GLY A 335 12.36 -8.74 13.75
C GLY A 335 12.90 -7.55 14.53
N ALA A 336 14.21 -7.39 14.60
CA ALA A 336 14.83 -6.22 15.23
C ALA A 336 14.42 -4.91 14.51
N PHE A 337 14.38 -4.91 13.18
CA PHE A 337 13.89 -3.77 12.40
C PHE A 337 12.41 -3.48 12.70
N LEU A 338 11.54 -4.50 12.75
CA LEU A 338 10.12 -4.30 13.07
C LEU A 338 9.92 -3.77 14.51
N VAL A 339 10.68 -4.26 15.48
CA VAL A 339 10.64 -3.75 16.86
C VAL A 339 11.07 -2.29 16.91
N PHE A 340 12.16 -1.93 16.21
CA PHE A 340 12.61 -0.55 16.09
C PHE A 340 11.54 0.35 15.45
N LEU A 341 10.91 -0.11 14.37
CA LEU A 341 9.86 0.61 13.67
C LEU A 341 8.63 0.84 14.56
N LEU A 342 8.17 -0.22 15.25
CA LEU A 342 7.06 -0.13 16.20
C LEU A 342 7.38 0.81 17.35
N TYR A 343 8.61 0.77 17.88
CA TYR A 343 9.04 1.70 18.91
C TYR A 343 8.95 3.15 18.44
N GLN A 344 9.46 3.48 17.25
CA GLN A 344 9.39 4.82 16.69
C GLN A 344 7.94 5.32 16.53
N TRP A 345 7.04 4.46 16.07
CA TRP A 345 5.64 4.83 15.92
C TRP A 345 4.93 5.03 17.27
N LEU A 346 5.22 4.19 18.24
CA LEU A 346 4.58 4.26 19.55
C LEU A 346 5.01 5.48 20.34
N ILE A 347 6.28 5.91 20.22
CA ILE A 347 6.84 7.03 20.98
C ILE A 347 6.72 8.37 20.28
N ASP A 348 6.29 8.44 19.02
CA ASP A 348 6.20 9.71 18.28
C ASP A 348 5.48 10.76 19.12
N PRO A 349 6.21 11.82 19.62
CA PRO A 349 5.66 12.76 20.56
C PRO A 349 4.60 13.68 19.93
N ASN A 350 4.62 13.83 18.63
CA ASN A 350 3.77 14.75 17.89
C ASN A 350 2.62 14.07 17.17
N ALA A 351 2.55 12.72 17.22
CA ALA A 351 1.63 11.92 16.40
C ALA A 351 1.64 12.39 14.93
N LEU A 352 2.85 12.69 14.43
CA LEU A 352 3.10 13.37 13.15
C LEU A 352 2.38 12.73 11.97
N TYR A 353 2.17 11.43 12.05
CA TYR A 353 1.51 10.61 11.02
C TYR A 353 0.11 10.15 11.41
N GLY A 354 -0.45 10.68 12.47
CA GLY A 354 -1.74 10.21 12.98
C GLY A 354 -1.69 8.77 13.51
N ILE A 355 -0.49 8.27 13.89
CA ILE A 355 -0.29 6.94 14.45
C ILE A 355 0.34 7.06 15.84
N GLY A 356 0.16 6.03 16.67
CA GLY A 356 0.86 5.88 17.93
C GLY A 356 0.01 6.16 19.16
N LEU A 357 0.63 6.02 20.34
CA LEU A 357 -0.06 6.07 21.64
C LEU A 357 -0.68 7.44 21.96
N LYS A 358 -0.15 8.51 21.40
CA LYS A 358 -0.68 9.86 21.60
C LYS A 358 -1.89 10.19 20.73
N ASN A 359 -2.17 9.38 19.70
CA ASN A 359 -3.38 9.51 18.90
C ASN A 359 -4.43 8.50 19.37
N THR A 360 -5.37 8.94 20.18
CA THR A 360 -6.44 8.09 20.73
C THR A 360 -7.25 7.39 19.63
N ALA A 361 -7.52 8.07 18.51
CA ALA A 361 -8.27 7.48 17.39
C ALA A 361 -7.48 6.34 16.74
N SER A 362 -6.17 6.47 16.55
CA SER A 362 -5.29 5.43 16.04
C SER A 362 -5.27 4.22 16.97
N VAL A 363 -5.08 4.43 18.27
CA VAL A 363 -5.06 3.36 19.28
C VAL A 363 -6.41 2.65 19.33
N THR A 364 -7.52 3.40 19.31
CA THR A 364 -8.87 2.83 19.29
C THR A 364 -9.11 2.01 18.05
N PHE A 365 -8.72 2.52 16.86
CA PHE A 365 -8.84 1.79 15.60
C PHE A 365 -8.08 0.45 15.66
N MET A 366 -6.82 0.45 16.08
CA MET A 366 -6.03 -0.76 16.20
C MET A 366 -6.63 -1.73 17.23
N GLY A 367 -7.04 -1.23 18.40
CA GLY A 367 -7.68 -2.03 19.44
C GLY A 367 -8.96 -2.70 18.94
N VAL A 368 -9.80 -1.96 18.22
CA VAL A 368 -11.03 -2.50 17.61
C VAL A 368 -10.71 -3.56 16.56
N MET A 369 -9.69 -3.36 15.71
CA MET A 369 -9.30 -4.36 14.70
C MET A 369 -8.83 -5.67 15.33
N TYR A 370 -7.98 -5.62 16.37
CA TYR A 370 -7.55 -6.82 17.09
C TYR A 370 -8.68 -7.47 17.88
N LEU A 371 -9.51 -6.67 18.55
CA LEU A 371 -10.68 -7.19 19.27
C LEU A 371 -11.64 -7.90 18.30
N LEU A 372 -11.89 -7.32 17.13
CA LEU A 372 -12.73 -7.93 16.09
C LEU A 372 -12.15 -9.29 15.63
N ALA A 373 -10.84 -9.36 15.40
CA ALA A 373 -10.18 -10.62 15.04
C ALA A 373 -10.32 -11.69 16.14
N VAL A 374 -10.13 -11.31 17.40
CA VAL A 374 -10.33 -12.22 18.55
C VAL A 374 -11.79 -12.67 18.64
N VAL A 375 -12.74 -11.75 18.51
CA VAL A 375 -14.18 -12.09 18.55
C VAL A 375 -14.56 -13.06 17.44
N ILE A 376 -14.11 -12.79 16.19
CA ILE A 376 -14.35 -13.69 15.06
C ILE A 376 -13.80 -15.09 15.37
N TYR A 377 -12.59 -15.19 15.90
CA TYR A 377 -11.96 -16.47 16.24
C TYR A 377 -12.71 -17.20 17.35
N LEU A 378 -13.09 -16.51 18.44
CA LEU A 378 -13.83 -17.11 19.55
C LEU A 378 -15.23 -17.58 19.12
N VAL A 379 -15.92 -16.80 18.30
CA VAL A 379 -17.22 -17.19 17.72
C VAL A 379 -17.05 -18.43 16.84
N ALA A 380 -16.05 -18.43 15.97
CA ALA A 380 -15.75 -19.58 15.12
C ALA A 380 -15.46 -20.83 15.97
N MET A 381 -14.65 -20.71 17.02
CA MET A 381 -14.33 -21.80 17.94
C MET A 381 -15.59 -22.36 18.62
N ALA A 382 -16.47 -21.49 19.11
CA ALA A 382 -17.71 -21.90 19.75
C ALA A 382 -18.67 -22.64 18.77
N VAL A 383 -18.85 -22.07 17.56
CA VAL A 383 -19.69 -22.67 16.53
C VAL A 383 -19.14 -24.02 16.07
N ARG A 384 -17.84 -24.10 15.78
CA ARG A 384 -17.21 -25.35 15.32
C ARG A 384 -17.19 -26.43 16.36
N ARG A 385 -17.00 -26.05 17.64
CA ARG A 385 -17.10 -27.00 18.76
C ARG A 385 -18.49 -27.62 18.87
N GLY A 386 -19.55 -26.81 18.64
CA GLY A 386 -20.94 -27.31 18.54
C GLY A 386 -21.15 -28.27 17.35
N GLN A 387 -20.33 -28.20 16.31
CA GLN A 387 -20.33 -29.09 15.13
C GLN A 387 -19.38 -30.31 15.31
N GLY A 388 -18.77 -30.48 16.47
CA GLY A 388 -17.81 -31.58 16.73
C GLY A 388 -16.40 -31.33 16.17
N VAL A 389 -16.09 -30.12 15.69
CA VAL A 389 -14.78 -29.75 15.14
C VAL A 389 -13.98 -28.98 16.19
N ASP A 390 -12.78 -29.49 16.50
CA ASP A 390 -11.83 -28.81 17.38
C ASP A 390 -10.82 -28.00 16.56
N LEU A 391 -11.00 -26.67 16.50
CA LEU A 391 -10.08 -25.77 15.82
C LEU A 391 -8.65 -25.80 16.40
N GLY A 392 -8.48 -26.18 17.67
CA GLY A 392 -7.16 -26.30 18.27
C GLY A 392 -6.31 -27.43 17.63
N LYS A 393 -6.92 -28.40 17.00
CA LYS A 393 -6.22 -29.46 16.26
C LYS A 393 -5.74 -28.98 14.89
N VAL A 394 -6.50 -28.13 14.21
CA VAL A 394 -6.14 -27.56 12.90
C VAL A 394 -4.79 -26.85 12.93
N TYR A 395 -4.44 -26.21 14.05
CA TYR A 395 -3.16 -25.50 14.20
C TYR A 395 -2.01 -26.36 14.75
N LYS A 396 -2.29 -27.59 15.19
CA LYS A 396 -1.24 -28.51 15.66
C LYS A 396 -0.60 -29.30 14.53
N GLU A 397 -1.38 -29.60 13.51
CA GLU A 397 -0.95 -30.36 12.36
C GLU A 397 -1.13 -29.46 11.13
N ILE A 398 -0.07 -29.29 10.36
CA ILE A 398 -0.21 -28.69 9.02
C ILE A 398 -0.76 -29.82 8.15
N PRO A 399 -1.95 -29.67 7.53
CA PRO A 399 -2.46 -30.68 6.63
C PRO A 399 -1.41 -30.96 5.55
N ALA A 400 -1.03 -32.21 5.39
CA ALA A 400 -0.29 -32.63 4.22
C ALA A 400 -1.23 -32.43 3.02
N GLU A 401 -0.83 -31.58 2.07
CA GLU A 401 -1.54 -31.42 0.81
C GLU A 401 -1.46 -32.71 -0.03
#